data_fe0b86c27da9e4f789e61720cef1b829
#
_entry.id   fe0b86c27da9e4f789e61720cef1b829
#
_cell.length_a   1.000
_cell.length_b   1.000
_cell.length_c   1.000
_cell.angle_alpha   90.00
_cell.angle_beta   90.00
_cell.angle_gamma   90.00
#
_symmetry.space_group_name_H-M   'P 1'
#
loop_
_entity.id
_entity.type
_entity.pdbx_description
1 polymer ?
#
loop_
_entity_poly.entity_id
_entity_poly.type
_entity_poly.pdbx_seq_one_letter_code
_entity_poly.pdbx_strand_id
1 'polypeptide(L)'
;MKLSFSSPVTNHRFQLRCIPVTGPRQQVVDVDVMVEPHTELETTIDAFDSVVSTGFIPEPHTMFNYRVTGIAFVDNAHIKAERYRPLYRFDSALTVPGPAVEALIAICRTRLERLPDDATALDKAGATMDEVFKAFVCTPGSTTIRTTAEQALAQRSGVC
;
A
#
# COMPACT_ATOMS: atom_id res chain seq x y z
N MET A 1 10.35 6.80 10.89
CA MET A 1 9.88 5.54 11.50
C MET A 1 11.01 4.97 12.33
N LYS A 2 10.69 4.32 13.46
CA LYS A 2 11.66 3.68 14.33
C LYS A 2 11.25 2.23 14.57
N LEU A 3 12.16 1.29 14.33
CA LEU A 3 12.01 -0.13 14.63
C LEU A 3 13.00 -0.53 15.71
N SER A 4 12.52 -1.35 16.64
CA SER A 4 13.36 -1.98 17.68
C SER A 4 13.24 -3.50 17.57
N PHE A 5 14.36 -4.18 17.61
CA PHE A 5 14.44 -5.64 17.51
C PHE A 5 14.70 -6.23 18.89
N SER A 6 14.07 -7.35 19.19
CA SER A 6 14.24 -8.08 20.46
C SER A 6 15.62 -8.73 20.61
N SER A 7 16.32 -8.95 19.49
CA SER A 7 17.70 -9.43 19.44
C SER A 7 18.45 -8.71 18.32
N PRO A 8 19.80 -8.67 18.37
CA PRO A 8 20.57 -8.04 17.31
C PRO A 8 20.31 -8.68 15.94
N VAL A 9 20.06 -7.84 14.93
CA VAL A 9 19.95 -8.21 13.52
C VAL A 9 21.29 -7.94 12.85
N THR A 10 21.78 -8.88 12.07
CA THR A 10 22.99 -8.78 11.25
C THR A 10 22.64 -8.97 9.77
N ASN A 11 23.47 -8.44 8.88
CA ASN A 11 23.24 -8.53 7.43
C ASN A 11 21.84 -8.05 7.03
N HIS A 12 21.39 -6.96 7.64
CA HIS A 12 20.09 -6.39 7.44
C HIS A 12 19.98 -5.76 6.04
N ARG A 13 19.17 -6.35 5.18
CA ARG A 13 18.77 -5.78 3.88
C ARG A 13 17.38 -5.19 3.99
N PHE A 14 17.21 -3.97 3.49
CA PHE A 14 15.92 -3.30 3.55
C PHE A 14 15.60 -2.59 2.25
N GLN A 15 14.30 -2.35 2.04
CA GLN A 15 13.77 -1.53 0.96
C GLN A 15 12.79 -0.51 1.53
N LEU A 16 12.95 0.74 1.11
CA LEU A 16 12.08 1.85 1.49
C LEU A 16 11.35 2.37 0.25
N ARG A 17 10.02 2.44 0.32
CA ARG A 17 9.14 3.07 -0.69
C ARG A 17 8.42 4.25 -0.05
N CYS A 18 9.18 5.22 0.41
CA CYS A 18 8.66 6.35 1.18
C CYS A 18 8.97 7.71 0.54
N ILE A 19 9.56 7.71 -0.65
CA ILE A 19 9.75 8.92 -1.45
C ILE A 19 8.57 9.04 -2.42
N PRO A 20 7.77 10.13 -2.36
CA PRO A 20 6.72 10.37 -3.34
C PRO A 20 7.34 10.63 -4.72
N VAL A 21 6.67 10.20 -5.77
CA VAL A 21 7.11 10.45 -7.15
C VAL A 21 6.65 11.81 -7.64
N THR A 22 7.47 12.46 -8.46
CA THR A 22 7.03 13.61 -9.24
C THR A 22 6.12 13.13 -10.38
N GLY A 23 4.99 13.79 -10.55
CA GLY A 23 3.99 13.44 -11.55
C GLY A 23 3.13 14.65 -11.96
N PRO A 24 2.11 14.45 -12.77
CA PRO A 24 1.28 15.55 -13.25
C PRO A 24 0.56 16.37 -12.17
N ARG A 25 0.42 15.82 -10.97
CA ARG A 25 -0.33 16.40 -9.85
C ARG A 25 0.55 16.83 -8.69
N GLN A 26 1.83 16.45 -8.71
CA GLN A 26 2.76 16.84 -7.67
C GLN A 26 4.17 16.95 -8.20
N GLN A 27 4.89 17.92 -7.69
CA GLN A 27 6.32 18.09 -7.90
C GLN A 27 7.03 17.90 -6.56
N VAL A 28 7.93 16.94 -6.50
CA VAL A 28 8.72 16.64 -5.30
C VAL A 28 10.09 17.28 -5.45
N VAL A 29 10.50 18.04 -4.44
CA VAL A 29 11.81 18.74 -4.38
C VAL A 29 12.46 18.52 -3.02
N ASP A 30 13.77 18.65 -2.97
CA ASP A 30 14.59 18.62 -1.76
C ASP A 30 14.32 17.41 -0.85
N VAL A 31 14.25 16.22 -1.44
CA VAL A 31 14.05 15.00 -0.68
C VAL A 31 15.37 14.49 -0.12
N ASP A 32 15.39 14.32 1.19
CA ASP A 32 16.48 13.70 1.94
C ASP A 32 15.98 12.42 2.64
N VAL A 33 16.76 11.35 2.57
CA VAL A 33 16.49 10.07 3.21
C VAL A 33 17.65 9.71 4.12
N MET A 34 17.40 9.74 5.41
CA MET A 34 18.36 9.33 6.44
C MET A 34 18.00 7.96 7.00
N VAL A 35 18.99 7.12 7.16
CA VAL A 35 18.87 5.80 7.84
C VAL A 35 19.89 5.68 8.95
N GLU A 36 19.51 4.94 9.98
CA GLU A 36 20.32 4.69 11.17
C GLU A 36 20.15 3.21 11.60
N PRO A 37 21.22 2.40 11.69
CA PRO A 37 22.61 2.74 11.41
C PRO A 37 22.84 3.26 10.00
N HIS A 38 23.83 4.14 9.83
CA HIS A 38 24.13 4.76 8.54
C HIS A 38 24.60 3.72 7.50
N THR A 39 24.06 3.80 6.30
CA THR A 39 24.52 3.04 5.14
C THR A 39 24.24 3.82 3.86
N GLU A 40 24.96 3.52 2.81
CA GLU A 40 24.68 4.05 1.48
C GLU A 40 23.35 3.48 0.95
N LEU A 41 22.58 4.32 0.27
CA LEU A 41 21.32 3.93 -0.33
C LEU A 41 21.43 3.93 -1.84
N GLU A 42 21.05 2.83 -2.46
CA GLU A 42 20.83 2.74 -3.90
C GLU A 42 19.37 3.06 -4.20
N THR A 43 19.12 3.99 -5.13
CA THR A 43 17.77 4.40 -5.49
C THR A 43 17.44 3.95 -6.91
N THR A 44 16.32 3.28 -7.08
CA THR A 44 15.80 2.78 -8.36
C THR A 44 14.31 3.10 -8.52
N ILE A 45 13.78 2.88 -9.71
CA ILE A 45 12.33 2.97 -9.99
C ILE A 45 11.82 1.55 -10.28
N ASP A 46 10.77 1.14 -9.57
CA ASP A 46 10.16 -0.17 -9.81
C ASP A 46 9.12 -0.15 -10.94
N ALA A 47 8.55 -1.32 -11.25
CA ALA A 47 7.54 -1.49 -12.31
C ALA A 47 6.22 -0.72 -12.05
N PHE A 48 6.03 -0.20 -10.85
CA PHE A 48 4.88 0.62 -10.46
C PHE A 48 5.20 2.12 -10.47
N ASP A 49 6.37 2.51 -11.01
CA ASP A 49 6.92 3.86 -10.96
C ASP A 49 7.17 4.37 -9.54
N SER A 50 7.33 3.47 -8.56
CA SER A 50 7.67 3.86 -7.20
C SER A 50 9.17 4.06 -7.05
N VAL A 51 9.57 5.10 -6.33
CA VAL A 51 10.98 5.30 -5.93
C VAL A 51 11.29 4.31 -4.81
N VAL A 52 12.27 3.44 -5.06
CA VAL A 52 12.71 2.40 -4.14
C VAL A 52 14.14 2.69 -3.72
N SER A 53 14.34 2.92 -2.42
CA SER A 53 15.68 3.04 -1.84
C SER A 53 16.02 1.72 -1.13
N THR A 54 17.14 1.12 -1.51
CA THR A 54 17.65 -0.12 -0.92
C THR A 54 18.92 0.14 -0.16
N GLY A 55 19.12 -0.58 0.95
CA GLY A 55 20.32 -0.49 1.74
C GLY A 55 20.68 -1.83 2.39
N PHE A 56 21.94 -1.89 2.85
CA PHE A 56 22.49 -3.07 3.52
C PHE A 56 23.33 -2.65 4.71
N ILE A 57 23.05 -3.20 5.90
CA ILE A 57 23.78 -2.98 7.15
C ILE A 57 24.33 -4.32 7.59
N PRO A 58 25.65 -4.57 7.44
CA PRO A 58 26.25 -5.84 7.85
C PRO A 58 26.40 -5.98 9.37
N GLU A 59 26.61 -4.88 10.10
CA GLU A 59 26.91 -4.87 11.53
C GLU A 59 25.68 -5.23 12.37
N PRO A 60 25.90 -5.89 13.54
CA PRO A 60 24.82 -6.18 14.48
C PRO A 60 24.20 -4.90 15.04
N HIS A 61 22.87 -4.81 14.99
CA HIS A 61 22.15 -3.68 15.58
C HIS A 61 20.78 -4.12 16.12
N THR A 62 20.26 -3.40 17.09
CA THR A 62 18.95 -3.65 17.74
C THR A 62 17.92 -2.59 17.38
N MET A 63 18.32 -1.57 16.65
CA MET A 63 17.43 -0.50 16.19
C MET A 63 17.69 -0.18 14.72
N PHE A 64 16.60 0.12 14.02
CA PHE A 64 16.65 0.66 12.67
C PHE A 64 15.69 1.86 12.60
N ASN A 65 16.22 3.01 12.25
CA ASN A 65 15.43 4.22 12.06
C ASN A 65 15.56 4.68 10.61
N TYR A 66 14.49 5.23 10.07
CA TYR A 66 14.59 6.04 8.86
C TYR A 66 13.73 7.30 8.98
N ARG A 67 14.21 8.35 8.35
CA ARG A 67 13.53 9.64 8.22
C ARG A 67 13.60 10.07 6.77
N VAL A 68 12.46 10.49 6.24
CA VAL A 68 12.36 11.15 4.93
C VAL A 68 11.84 12.53 5.17
N THR A 69 12.55 13.52 4.65
CA THR A 69 12.18 14.93 4.70
C THR A 69 12.25 15.51 3.30
N GLY A 70 11.40 16.48 3.00
CA GLY A 70 11.38 17.10 1.69
C GLY A 70 10.20 18.06 1.52
N ILE A 71 10.09 18.62 0.34
CA ILE A 71 9.02 19.51 -0.06
C ILE A 71 8.32 18.92 -1.28
N ALA A 72 7.00 18.90 -1.25
CA ALA A 72 6.17 18.54 -2.39
C ALA A 72 5.13 19.64 -2.66
N PHE A 73 5.04 20.11 -3.90
CA PHE A 73 3.97 20.97 -4.37
C PHE A 73 2.89 20.09 -4.99
N VAL A 74 1.66 20.21 -4.47
CA VAL A 74 0.53 19.39 -4.91
C VAL A 74 -0.51 20.26 -5.58
N ASP A 75 -0.91 19.92 -6.80
CA ASP A 75 -2.01 20.55 -7.52
C ASP A 75 -3.24 19.63 -7.47
N ASN A 76 -4.25 20.04 -6.70
CA ASN A 76 -5.53 19.33 -6.59
C ASN A 76 -6.61 19.88 -7.54
N ALA A 77 -6.32 20.96 -8.28
CA ALA A 77 -7.31 21.61 -9.17
C ALA A 77 -7.58 20.80 -10.45
N HIS A 78 -6.66 19.98 -10.87
CA HIS A 78 -6.74 19.25 -12.13
C HIS A 78 -6.55 17.74 -11.91
N ILE A 79 -7.61 17.07 -11.50
CA ILE A 79 -7.62 15.59 -11.43
C ILE A 79 -7.70 15.04 -12.84
N LYS A 80 -6.57 14.64 -13.41
CA LYS A 80 -6.55 13.86 -14.65
C LYS A 80 -6.73 12.38 -14.31
N ALA A 81 -7.49 11.67 -15.13
CA ALA A 81 -7.58 10.21 -15.03
C ALA A 81 -6.17 9.60 -15.16
N GLU A 82 -5.84 8.72 -14.25
CA GLU A 82 -4.60 7.97 -14.34
C GLU A 82 -4.60 7.04 -15.55
N ARG A 83 -3.42 6.75 -16.08
CA ARG A 83 -3.28 5.80 -17.17
C ARG A 83 -3.73 4.42 -16.69
N TYR A 84 -4.67 3.82 -17.44
CA TYR A 84 -5.09 2.45 -17.17
C TYR A 84 -3.89 1.48 -17.22
N ARG A 85 -3.75 0.68 -16.17
CA ARG A 85 -2.72 -0.35 -16.06
C ARG A 85 -3.38 -1.73 -16.03
N PRO A 86 -3.24 -2.54 -17.09
CA PRO A 86 -3.83 -3.88 -17.15
C PRO A 86 -3.45 -4.79 -15.98
N LEU A 87 -2.26 -4.57 -15.40
CA LEU A 87 -1.73 -5.34 -14.29
C LEU A 87 -2.71 -5.47 -13.11
N TYR A 88 -3.48 -4.43 -12.81
CA TYR A 88 -4.47 -4.44 -11.70
C TYR A 88 -5.69 -5.32 -11.95
N ARG A 89 -5.82 -5.92 -13.13
CA ARG A 89 -6.89 -6.88 -13.45
C ARG A 89 -6.47 -8.33 -13.30
N PHE A 90 -5.22 -8.60 -13.04
CA PHE A 90 -4.73 -9.95 -12.85
C PHE A 90 -4.62 -10.29 -11.37
N ASP A 91 -5.03 -11.49 -11.01
CA ASP A 91 -4.87 -11.99 -9.66
C ASP A 91 -3.39 -12.26 -9.36
N SER A 92 -3.02 -12.05 -8.12
CA SER A 92 -1.75 -12.47 -7.55
C SER A 92 -1.99 -13.62 -6.57
N ALA A 93 -0.93 -14.27 -6.13
CA ALA A 93 -1.04 -15.30 -5.09
C ALA A 93 -1.72 -14.80 -3.79
N LEU A 94 -1.72 -13.48 -3.55
CA LEU A 94 -2.35 -12.87 -2.38
C LEU A 94 -3.79 -12.40 -2.62
N THR A 95 -4.22 -12.28 -3.88
CA THR A 95 -5.52 -11.68 -4.25
C THR A 95 -6.47 -12.65 -4.95
N VAL A 96 -6.03 -13.89 -5.22
CA VAL A 96 -6.94 -14.92 -5.78
C VAL A 96 -8.18 -15.05 -4.90
N PRO A 97 -9.39 -14.85 -5.45
CA PRO A 97 -10.61 -14.96 -4.68
C PRO A 97 -10.88 -16.42 -4.27
N GLY A 98 -11.34 -16.60 -3.05
CA GLY A 98 -11.89 -17.83 -2.54
C GLY A 98 -13.33 -17.61 -2.07
N PRO A 99 -13.95 -18.57 -1.38
CA PRO A 99 -15.37 -18.52 -1.02
C PRO A 99 -15.80 -17.27 -0.25
N ALA A 100 -14.96 -16.76 0.66
CA ALA A 100 -15.29 -15.56 1.44
C ALA A 100 -15.28 -14.30 0.55
N VAL A 101 -14.27 -14.17 -0.32
CA VAL A 101 -14.18 -13.05 -1.26
C VAL A 101 -15.32 -13.11 -2.27
N GLU A 102 -15.66 -14.27 -2.81
CA GLU A 102 -16.79 -14.46 -3.73
C GLU A 102 -18.13 -14.08 -3.08
N ALA A 103 -18.34 -14.44 -1.81
CA ALA A 103 -19.53 -14.03 -1.06
C ALA A 103 -19.60 -12.48 -0.93
N LEU A 104 -18.49 -11.81 -0.64
CA LEU A 104 -18.46 -10.35 -0.58
C LEU A 104 -18.71 -9.73 -1.96
N ILE A 105 -18.16 -10.29 -3.02
CA ILE A 105 -18.40 -9.84 -4.40
C ILE A 105 -19.91 -9.91 -4.71
N ALA A 106 -20.59 -10.98 -4.32
CA ALA A 106 -22.05 -11.12 -4.53
C ALA A 106 -22.84 -10.04 -3.78
N ILE A 107 -22.44 -9.71 -2.54
CA ILE A 107 -23.04 -8.62 -1.76
C ILE A 107 -22.81 -7.27 -2.46
N CYS A 108 -21.59 -7.00 -2.90
CA CYS A 108 -21.25 -5.78 -3.60
C CYS A 108 -22.06 -5.64 -4.92
N ARG A 109 -22.19 -6.71 -5.72
CA ARG A 109 -23.01 -6.71 -6.93
C ARG A 109 -24.46 -6.35 -6.64
N THR A 110 -25.09 -7.01 -5.67
CA THR A 110 -26.45 -6.69 -5.24
C THR A 110 -26.60 -5.24 -4.78
N ARG A 111 -25.59 -4.70 -4.11
CA ARG A 111 -25.57 -3.30 -3.69
C ARG A 111 -25.49 -2.34 -4.88
N LEU A 112 -24.65 -2.67 -5.88
CA LEU A 112 -24.47 -1.87 -7.08
C LEU A 112 -25.74 -1.86 -7.97
N GLU A 113 -26.46 -2.98 -8.06
CA GLU A 113 -27.74 -3.10 -8.80
C GLU A 113 -28.86 -2.22 -8.22
N ARG A 114 -28.73 -1.81 -6.95
CA ARG A 114 -29.70 -0.93 -6.28
C ARG A 114 -29.37 0.55 -6.40
N LEU A 115 -28.24 0.89 -7.02
CA LEU A 115 -27.90 2.28 -7.28
C LEU A 115 -28.78 2.83 -8.42
N PRO A 116 -29.02 4.16 -8.46
CA PRO A 116 -29.67 4.80 -9.58
C PRO A 116 -28.95 4.54 -10.91
N ASP A 117 -29.68 4.52 -12.03
CA ASP A 117 -29.12 4.26 -13.35
C ASP A 117 -28.05 5.29 -13.76
N ASP A 118 -28.14 6.50 -13.25
CA ASP A 118 -27.21 7.61 -13.48
C ASP A 118 -26.04 7.63 -12.47
N ALA A 119 -25.92 6.60 -11.60
CA ALA A 119 -24.85 6.51 -10.62
C ALA A 119 -23.48 6.55 -11.28
N THR A 120 -22.63 7.45 -10.80
CA THR A 120 -21.28 7.66 -11.29
C THR A 120 -20.35 6.51 -10.88
N ALA A 121 -19.15 6.44 -11.50
CA ALA A 121 -18.11 5.51 -11.06
C ALA A 121 -17.68 5.72 -9.60
N LEU A 122 -17.73 6.98 -9.14
CA LEU A 122 -17.41 7.32 -7.75
C LEU A 122 -18.48 6.79 -6.79
N ASP A 123 -19.76 6.90 -7.13
CA ASP A 123 -20.88 6.35 -6.32
C ASP A 123 -20.75 4.83 -6.20
N LYS A 124 -20.43 4.15 -7.31
CA LYS A 124 -20.20 2.70 -7.33
C LYS A 124 -18.98 2.29 -6.48
N ALA A 125 -17.89 3.04 -6.56
CA ALA A 125 -16.71 2.82 -5.74
C ALA A 125 -17.01 3.03 -4.25
N GLY A 126 -17.75 4.10 -3.90
CA GLY A 126 -18.19 4.37 -2.53
C GLY A 126 -19.06 3.25 -1.97
N ALA A 127 -20.06 2.80 -2.75
CA ALA A 127 -20.93 1.70 -2.33
C ALA A 127 -20.14 0.39 -2.09
N THR A 128 -19.16 0.09 -2.94
CA THR A 128 -18.28 -1.07 -2.78
C THR A 128 -17.40 -0.93 -1.53
N MET A 129 -16.82 0.25 -1.32
CA MET A 129 -16.00 0.55 -0.14
C MET A 129 -16.79 0.36 1.16
N ASP A 130 -18.05 0.79 1.20
CA ASP A 130 -18.92 0.62 2.37
C ASP A 130 -19.14 -0.86 2.72
N GLU A 131 -19.35 -1.73 1.71
CA GLU A 131 -19.53 -3.16 1.96
C GLU A 131 -18.23 -3.83 2.43
N VAL A 132 -17.08 -3.43 1.86
CA VAL A 132 -15.77 -3.88 2.34
C VAL A 132 -15.55 -3.42 3.77
N PHE A 133 -15.83 -2.15 4.10
CA PHE A 133 -15.67 -1.61 5.45
C PHE A 133 -16.51 -2.35 6.49
N LYS A 134 -17.75 -2.75 6.16
CA LYS A 134 -18.62 -3.56 7.04
C LYS A 134 -18.09 -4.98 7.25
N ALA A 135 -17.37 -5.52 6.28
CA ALA A 135 -16.85 -6.88 6.32
C ALA A 135 -15.61 -7.04 7.22
N PHE A 136 -14.91 -5.95 7.53
CA PHE A 136 -13.63 -5.97 8.24
C PHE A 136 -13.65 -5.16 9.54
N VAL A 137 -12.89 -5.65 10.52
CA VAL A 137 -12.48 -4.88 11.70
C VAL A 137 -10.98 -4.58 11.60
N CYS A 138 -10.59 -3.31 11.73
CA CYS A 138 -9.19 -2.93 11.75
C CYS A 138 -8.57 -3.40 13.08
N THR A 139 -7.70 -4.40 12.99
CA THR A 139 -7.06 -5.04 14.14
C THR A 139 -5.54 -5.09 13.93
N PRO A 140 -4.76 -4.28 14.65
CA PRO A 140 -3.30 -4.33 14.55
C PRO A 140 -2.74 -5.73 14.79
N GLY A 141 -1.83 -6.17 13.92
CA GLY A 141 -1.18 -7.48 14.01
C GLY A 141 -2.00 -8.68 13.52
N SER A 142 -3.22 -8.48 13.04
CA SER A 142 -4.08 -9.56 12.53
C SER A 142 -3.62 -10.15 11.20
N THR A 143 -2.81 -9.43 10.44
CA THR A 143 -2.30 -9.85 9.13
C THR A 143 -0.79 -9.69 9.02
N THR A 144 -0.19 -10.44 8.11
CA THR A 144 1.21 -10.38 7.73
C THR A 144 1.32 -10.14 6.22
N ILE A 145 2.55 -9.95 5.72
CA ILE A 145 2.82 -9.84 4.27
C ILE A 145 2.47 -11.13 3.47
N ARG A 146 2.14 -12.22 4.14
CA ARG A 146 1.74 -13.51 3.52
C ARG A 146 0.25 -13.77 3.63
N THR A 147 -0.48 -12.96 4.38
CA THR A 147 -1.93 -13.13 4.55
C THR A 147 -2.62 -12.80 3.24
N THR A 148 -3.40 -13.76 2.72
CA THR A 148 -4.18 -13.55 1.49
C THR A 148 -5.44 -12.74 1.76
N ALA A 149 -6.03 -12.14 0.73
CA ALA A 149 -7.31 -11.45 0.82
C ALA A 149 -8.41 -12.37 1.35
N GLU A 150 -8.43 -13.63 0.89
CA GLU A 150 -9.36 -14.66 1.37
C GLU A 150 -9.22 -14.93 2.87
N GLN A 151 -7.99 -15.13 3.35
CA GLN A 151 -7.72 -15.35 4.77
C GLN A 151 -8.13 -14.15 5.62
N ALA A 152 -7.78 -12.92 5.19
CA ALA A 152 -8.15 -11.70 5.89
C ALA A 152 -9.68 -11.54 5.98
N LEU A 153 -10.40 -11.84 4.90
CA LEU A 153 -11.86 -11.75 4.88
C LEU A 153 -12.51 -12.87 5.70
N ALA A 154 -12.02 -14.10 5.63
CA ALA A 154 -12.52 -15.23 6.42
C ALA A 154 -12.39 -14.97 7.93
N GLN A 155 -11.29 -14.36 8.38
CA GLN A 155 -11.11 -13.95 9.79
C GLN A 155 -11.78 -12.61 10.13
N ARG A 156 -12.33 -11.88 9.15
CA ARG A 156 -13.02 -10.59 9.27
C ARG A 156 -12.17 -9.51 9.97
N SER A 157 -10.87 -9.60 9.86
CA SER A 157 -9.93 -8.66 10.46
C SER A 157 -8.72 -8.43 9.57
N GLY A 158 -8.23 -7.20 9.57
CA GLY A 158 -7.10 -6.80 8.77
C GLY A 158 -6.48 -5.50 9.27
N VAL A 159 -5.43 -5.08 8.59
CA VAL A 159 -4.80 -3.77 8.79
C VAL A 159 -4.79 -3.01 7.46
N CYS A 160 -4.61 -1.70 7.54
CA CYS A 160 -4.39 -0.91 6.34
C CYS A 160 -3.15 -1.46 5.62
#